data_222825a164294494e5711d88918b0e12
#
_entry.id   222825a164294494e5711d88918b0e12
#
_cell.length_a   1.000
_cell.length_b   1.000
_cell.length_c   1.000
_cell.angle_alpha   90.00
_cell.angle_beta   90.00
_cell.angle_gamma   90.00
#
_symmetry.space_group_name_H-M   'P 1'
#
loop_
_entity.id
_entity.type
_entity.pdbx_description
1 polymer ?
#
loop_
_entity_poly.entity_id
_entity_poly.type
_entity_poly.pdbx_seq_one_letter_code
_entity_poly.pdbx_strand_id
1 'polypeptide(L)' 'MGIEVGGIFGLLILIADIWAIVSVVQSGASTGKKVLWIVLILLLPVVGLILWFLLGPRGAKS' A
#
# COMPACT_ATOMS: atom_id res chain seq x y z
N MET A 1 4.14 23.98 10.77
CA MET A 1 5.27 23.14 10.88
C MET A 1 4.96 21.75 10.43
N GLY A 2 5.93 21.10 9.91
CA GLY A 2 5.74 19.80 9.33
C GLY A 2 5.52 18.67 10.32
N ILE A 3 5.70 18.93 11.60
CA ILE A 3 5.59 17.86 12.58
C ILE A 3 4.24 17.89 13.27
N GLU A 4 3.24 18.32 12.59
CA GLU A 4 1.91 18.29 13.11
C GLU A 4 1.31 16.90 12.97
N VAL A 5 0.15 16.72 13.60
CA VAL A 5 -0.55 15.45 13.51
C VAL A 5 -0.77 15.04 12.05
N GLY A 6 -1.14 16.00 11.21
CA GLY A 6 -1.33 15.71 9.78
C GLY A 6 -0.06 15.24 9.10
N GLY A 7 1.07 15.84 9.46
CA GLY A 7 2.36 15.44 8.91
C GLY A 7 2.76 14.04 9.35
N ILE A 8 2.48 13.71 10.61
CA ILE A 8 2.78 12.39 11.13
C ILE A 8 1.91 11.34 10.44
N PHE A 9 0.63 11.62 10.28
CA PHE A 9 -0.26 10.69 9.58
C PHE A 9 0.17 10.50 8.14
N GLY A 10 0.50 11.60 7.45
CA GLY A 10 0.98 11.48 6.08
C GLY A 10 2.23 10.63 5.97
N LEU A 11 3.15 10.79 6.90
CA LEU A 11 4.36 10.01 6.91
C LEU A 11 4.08 8.54 7.17
N LEU A 12 3.20 8.24 8.11
CA LEU A 12 2.84 6.87 8.41
C LEU A 12 2.15 6.21 7.23
N ILE A 13 1.27 6.94 6.56
CA ILE A 13 0.61 6.42 5.36
C ILE A 13 1.64 6.14 4.27
N LEU A 14 2.58 7.04 4.08
CA LEU A 14 3.62 6.84 3.09
C LEU A 14 4.45 5.59 3.38
N ILE A 15 4.85 5.41 4.62
CA ILE A 15 5.61 4.22 5.01
C ILE A 15 4.78 2.97 4.79
N ALA A 16 3.51 3.01 5.18
CA ALA A 16 2.63 1.87 5.00
C ALA A 16 2.41 1.57 3.51
N ASP A 17 2.31 2.60 2.68
CA ASP A 17 2.16 2.41 1.25
C ASP A 17 3.39 1.73 0.65
N ILE A 18 4.57 2.14 1.06
CA ILE A 18 5.80 1.52 0.58
C ILE A 18 5.83 0.05 0.99
N TRP A 19 5.50 -0.23 2.23
CA TRP A 19 5.44 -1.60 2.72
C TRP A 19 4.42 -2.43 1.93
N ALA A 20 3.26 -1.85 1.66
CA ALA A 20 2.22 -2.53 0.90
C ALA A 20 2.69 -2.82 -0.52
N ILE A 21 3.34 -1.86 -1.16
CA ILE A 21 3.85 -2.05 -2.52
C ILE A 21 4.88 -3.17 -2.55
N VAL A 22 5.79 -3.17 -1.60
CA VAL A 22 6.80 -4.23 -1.52
C VAL A 22 6.12 -5.58 -1.32
N SER A 23 5.11 -5.64 -0.46
CA SER A 23 4.38 -6.89 -0.23
C SER A 23 3.68 -7.37 -1.50
N VAL A 24 3.09 -6.44 -2.25
CA VAL A 24 2.44 -6.80 -3.52
C VAL A 24 3.46 -7.34 -4.51
N VAL A 25 4.60 -6.68 -4.62
CA VAL A 25 5.64 -7.11 -5.55
C VAL A 25 6.14 -8.51 -5.19
N GLN A 26 6.26 -8.80 -3.91
CA GLN A 26 6.74 -10.10 -3.45
C GLN A 26 5.66 -11.17 -3.40
N SER A 27 4.42 -10.81 -3.64
CA SER A 27 3.33 -11.76 -3.59
C SER A 27 3.35 -12.70 -4.80
N GLY A 28 2.55 -13.76 -4.72
CA GLY A 28 2.41 -14.68 -5.83
C GLY A 28 1.39 -14.24 -6.86
N ALA A 29 0.88 -13.03 -6.76
CA ALA A 29 -0.13 -12.54 -7.68
C ALA A 29 0.44 -12.37 -9.09
N SER A 30 -0.45 -12.40 -10.08
CA SER A 30 -0.05 -12.17 -11.46
C SER A 30 0.44 -10.73 -11.63
N THR A 31 1.20 -10.50 -12.72
CA THR A 31 1.72 -9.16 -13.00
C THR A 31 0.60 -8.15 -13.11
N GLY A 32 -0.51 -8.51 -13.76
CA GLY A 32 -1.64 -7.62 -13.90
C GLY A 32 -2.21 -7.20 -12.56
N LYS A 33 -2.35 -8.13 -11.63
CA LYS A 33 -2.84 -7.80 -10.29
C LYS A 33 -1.86 -6.95 -9.53
N LYS A 34 -0.56 -7.23 -9.66
CA LYS A 34 0.45 -6.41 -9.02
C LYS A 34 0.37 -4.98 -9.49
N VAL A 35 0.29 -4.77 -10.79
CA VAL A 35 0.18 -3.43 -11.35
C VAL A 35 -1.09 -2.75 -10.85
N LEU A 36 -2.20 -3.45 -10.87
CA LEU A 36 -3.47 -2.90 -10.41
C LEU A 36 -3.37 -2.41 -8.96
N TRP A 37 -2.84 -3.25 -8.08
CA TRP A 37 -2.76 -2.90 -6.67
C TRP A 37 -1.77 -1.77 -6.42
N ILE A 38 -0.64 -1.76 -7.13
CA ILE A 38 0.33 -0.69 -6.98
C ILE A 38 -0.27 0.64 -7.42
N VAL A 39 -0.95 0.66 -8.57
CA VAL A 39 -1.60 1.87 -9.05
C VAL A 39 -2.68 2.32 -8.06
N LEU A 40 -3.46 1.39 -7.56
CA LEU A 40 -4.51 1.70 -6.60
C LEU A 40 -3.92 2.32 -5.33
N ILE A 41 -2.86 1.74 -4.81
CA ILE A 41 -2.21 2.24 -3.61
C ILE A 41 -1.62 3.63 -3.84
N LEU A 42 -1.04 3.86 -5.01
CA LEU A 42 -0.42 5.15 -5.31
C LEU A 42 -1.44 6.26 -5.55
N LEU A 43 -2.53 5.94 -6.23
CA LEU A 43 -3.55 6.94 -6.55
C LEU A 43 -4.47 7.21 -5.36
N LEU A 44 -4.76 6.19 -4.59
CA LEU A 44 -5.66 6.28 -3.44
C LEU A 44 -4.93 5.73 -2.22
N PRO A 45 -3.96 6.49 -1.70
CA PRO A 45 -3.06 5.91 -0.69
C PRO A 45 -3.77 5.38 0.54
N VAL A 46 -4.83 6.06 0.97
CA VAL A 46 -5.56 5.60 2.16
C VAL A 46 -6.54 4.49 1.78
N VAL A 47 -7.36 4.74 0.77
CA VAL A 47 -8.37 3.77 0.35
C VAL A 47 -7.70 2.52 -0.21
N GLY A 48 -6.68 2.70 -1.03
CA GLY A 48 -5.95 1.58 -1.59
C GLY A 48 -5.30 0.73 -0.51
N LEU A 49 -4.74 1.37 0.50
CA LEU A 49 -4.10 0.66 1.60
C LEU A 49 -5.12 -0.17 2.37
N ILE A 50 -6.28 0.40 2.65
CA ILE A 50 -7.34 -0.32 3.35
C ILE A 50 -7.80 -1.52 2.53
N LEU A 51 -8.05 -1.32 1.25
CA LEU A 51 -8.48 -2.40 0.38
C LEU A 51 -7.42 -3.48 0.26
N TRP A 52 -6.15 -3.08 0.14
CA TRP A 52 -5.06 -4.04 0.08
C TRP A 52 -4.99 -4.85 1.37
N PHE A 53 -5.13 -4.19 2.50
CA PHE A 53 -5.02 -4.86 3.79
C PHE A 53 -6.11 -5.93 3.94
N LEU A 54 -7.30 -5.65 3.43
CA LEU A 54 -8.42 -6.57 3.55
C LEU A 54 -8.44 -7.63 2.46
N LEU A 55 -8.10 -7.24 1.23
CA LEU A 55 -8.31 -8.10 0.05
C LEU A 55 -7.06 -8.32 -0.77
N GLY A 56 -6.02 -7.50 -0.57
CA GLY A 56 -4.89 -7.50 -1.45
C GLY A 56 -3.89 -8.63 -1.22
N PRO A 57 -3.06 -8.92 -2.21
CA PRO A 57 -2.04 -9.94 -2.08
C PRO A 57 -0.91 -9.49 -1.16
N ARG A 58 -0.34 -10.43 -0.44
CA ARG A 58 0.78 -10.17 0.46
C ARG A 58 1.85 -11.23 0.26
N GLY A 59 3.09 -10.77 0.33
CA GLY A 59 4.19 -11.68 0.13
C GLY A 59 4.33 -12.72 1.23
N ALA A 60 3.97 -12.34 2.46
CA ALA A 60 4.22 -13.20 3.60
C ALA A 60 3.21 -14.35 3.68
N LYS A 61 1.99 -14.10 3.28
CA LYS A 61 0.94 -15.07 3.53
C LYS A 61 0.19 -15.50 2.30
N SER A 62 0.11 -14.66 1.39
CA SER A 62 -0.71 -14.87 0.18
C SER A 62 -1.17 -16.27 -0.14
#